data_349880f9cfc99da1da8cc523ae8d7377
#
_entry.id   349880f9cfc99da1da8cc523ae8d7377
#
_cell.length_a   1.000
_cell.length_b   1.000
_cell.length_c   1.000
_cell.angle_alpha   90.00
_cell.angle_beta   90.00
_cell.angle_gamma   90.00
#
_symmetry.space_group_name_H-M   'P 1'
#
loop_
_entity.id
_entity.type
_entity.pdbx_description
1 polymer ?
#
loop_
_entity_poly.entity_id
_entity_poly.type
_entity_poly.pdbx_seq_one_letter_code
_entity_poly.pdbx_strand_id
1 'polypeptide(L)'
;MKRLFLAIVAVIVAFTAVDAKPKQLKPWSKGTLDIHHISTGRGSTIFYILPDGTRLLVDAGDLGDPSRWTHKEIMPAVPNGDKTPAEWIARYIEHFSKPLDKELYLDYAMISHFDADHYGKLDKTAITVEGKPYKYTGMTHLANLIPIHTLIDRGYPNYDYPTAEAFRKRNGKLFFNYYELVKEREAKGLKMEQFKVGSDKQFALKSDAAAYPSFRIQNVAGNGNIWTGKGNETRSVIGPKAPQGAALNENSSSCVFRLEYGNFSYYMGGDISGFYSKKKNNYWLDVQTPVSKVIGTVDVAVADHHGYRDSMNDALLKALNANAIVLPVWDLYHPHPSTMKRINKQGVTEVFPAGMTAENLAKLTDQGLADAIRPAGHIVVRVLNGGKKYQIFVLNDRSLDYEIIYKSKVFTARGNK
;
A
#
# COMPACT_ATOMS: atom_id res chain seq x y z
N MET A 1 54.63 -0.75 -62.81
CA MET A 1 53.35 -0.43 -62.09
C MET A 1 52.79 -1.71 -61.46
N LYS A 2 53.08 -1.90 -60.19
CA LYS A 2 52.56 -3.08 -59.40
C LYS A 2 51.31 -2.65 -58.63
N ARG A 3 50.17 -3.23 -58.95
CA ARG A 3 48.90 -3.01 -58.20
C ARG A 3 48.86 -3.91 -57.00
N LEU A 4 48.83 -3.32 -55.79
CA LEU A 4 48.69 -4.02 -54.52
C LEU A 4 47.19 -4.18 -54.29
N PHE A 5 46.70 -5.43 -54.22
CA PHE A 5 45.33 -5.76 -53.78
C PHE A 5 45.31 -5.86 -52.27
N LEU A 6 44.62 -4.97 -51.59
CA LEU A 6 44.35 -5.05 -50.16
C LEU A 6 43.08 -5.89 -49.97
N ALA A 7 43.21 -7.05 -49.39
CA ALA A 7 42.06 -7.89 -49.00
C ALA A 7 41.62 -7.45 -47.59
N ILE A 8 40.43 -6.86 -47.46
CA ILE A 8 39.79 -6.55 -46.20
C ILE A 8 39.09 -7.81 -45.73
N VAL A 9 39.58 -8.46 -44.69
CA VAL A 9 38.90 -9.55 -43.97
C VAL A 9 37.94 -8.93 -42.95
N ALA A 10 36.63 -8.96 -43.25
CA ALA A 10 35.60 -8.58 -42.31
C ALA A 10 35.38 -9.73 -41.30
N VAL A 11 35.82 -9.57 -40.06
CA VAL A 11 35.50 -10.47 -38.98
C VAL A 11 34.09 -10.14 -38.51
N ILE A 12 33.12 -10.96 -38.90
CA ILE A 12 31.75 -10.91 -38.34
C ILE A 12 31.81 -11.57 -36.96
N VAL A 13 31.85 -10.75 -35.89
CA VAL A 13 31.64 -11.23 -34.53
C VAL A 13 30.13 -11.42 -34.35
N ALA A 14 29.65 -12.63 -34.50
CA ALA A 14 28.27 -13.00 -34.12
C ALA A 14 28.14 -12.90 -32.61
N PHE A 15 27.55 -11.83 -32.10
CA PHE A 15 27.05 -11.82 -30.75
C PHE A 15 25.85 -12.77 -30.66
N THR A 16 26.06 -13.98 -30.17
CA THR A 16 24.97 -14.83 -29.69
C THR A 16 24.43 -14.17 -28.42
N ALA A 17 23.36 -13.40 -28.54
CA ALA A 17 22.57 -13.01 -27.38
C ALA A 17 22.04 -14.32 -26.76
N VAL A 18 22.64 -14.73 -25.65
CA VAL A 18 22.07 -15.76 -24.80
C VAL A 18 20.82 -15.09 -24.20
N ASP A 19 19.66 -15.42 -24.74
CA ASP A 19 18.35 -15.08 -24.14
C ASP A 19 18.23 -15.79 -22.78
N ALA A 20 18.86 -15.22 -21.76
CA ALA A 20 18.66 -15.65 -20.40
C ALA A 20 17.19 -15.35 -20.06
N LYS A 21 16.38 -16.41 -19.82
CA LYS A 21 14.98 -16.24 -19.38
C LYS A 21 14.91 -15.19 -18.27
N PRO A 22 13.96 -14.26 -18.35
CA PRO A 22 13.77 -13.25 -17.33
C PRO A 22 13.67 -13.90 -15.95
N LYS A 23 14.38 -13.36 -14.96
CA LYS A 23 14.35 -13.91 -13.60
C LYS A 23 13.02 -13.58 -12.96
N GLN A 24 12.27 -14.60 -12.58
CA GLN A 24 11.02 -14.49 -11.82
C GLN A 24 11.27 -14.59 -10.32
N LEU A 25 10.37 -14.00 -9.52
CA LEU A 25 10.35 -14.20 -8.09
C LEU A 25 10.08 -15.67 -7.78
N LYS A 26 10.88 -16.28 -6.93
CA LYS A 26 10.63 -17.67 -6.52
C LYS A 26 9.22 -17.76 -5.90
N PRO A 27 8.49 -18.88 -6.10
CA PRO A 27 7.23 -19.09 -5.43
C PRO A 27 7.33 -18.89 -3.91
N TRP A 28 6.23 -18.41 -3.30
CA TRP A 28 6.15 -18.36 -1.85
C TRP A 28 6.27 -19.76 -1.24
N SER A 29 6.81 -19.85 -0.03
CA SER A 29 6.88 -21.08 0.74
C SER A 29 6.61 -20.82 2.22
N LYS A 30 6.11 -21.83 2.95
CA LYS A 30 5.83 -21.70 4.39
C LYS A 30 7.01 -21.11 5.18
N GLY A 31 6.71 -20.18 6.09
CA GLY A 31 7.71 -19.44 6.85
C GLY A 31 8.25 -18.19 6.14
N THR A 32 7.83 -17.95 4.90
CA THR A 32 8.11 -16.69 4.18
C THR A 32 6.97 -15.71 4.40
N LEU A 33 7.27 -14.45 4.67
CA LEU A 33 6.29 -13.37 4.61
C LEU A 33 6.57 -12.56 3.34
N ASP A 34 5.58 -12.44 2.45
CA ASP A 34 5.64 -11.56 1.29
C ASP A 34 4.68 -10.38 1.45
N ILE A 35 5.16 -9.17 1.17
CA ILE A 35 4.36 -7.95 1.15
C ILE A 35 4.51 -7.35 -0.25
N HIS A 36 3.42 -7.36 -1.01
CA HIS A 36 3.37 -6.91 -2.40
C HIS A 36 2.65 -5.57 -2.49
N HIS A 37 3.35 -4.50 -2.86
CA HIS A 37 2.73 -3.24 -3.24
C HIS A 37 2.46 -3.27 -4.73
N ILE A 38 1.19 -3.31 -5.09
CA ILE A 38 0.75 -3.53 -6.47
C ILE A 38 0.60 -2.18 -7.17
N SER A 39 1.40 -1.95 -8.22
CA SER A 39 1.28 -0.77 -9.09
C SER A 39 0.15 -1.00 -10.08
N THR A 40 -0.93 -0.23 -9.98
CA THR A 40 -2.00 -0.18 -10.99
C THR A 40 -2.09 1.17 -11.69
N GLY A 41 -1.34 2.17 -11.19
CA GLY A 41 -1.45 3.57 -11.60
C GLY A 41 -2.78 4.21 -11.22
N ARG A 42 -3.59 3.58 -10.36
CA ARG A 42 -4.96 4.01 -10.03
C ARG A 42 -5.27 4.04 -8.55
N GLY A 43 -4.25 4.04 -7.69
CA GLY A 43 -4.41 4.10 -6.25
C GLY A 43 -3.58 3.07 -5.51
N SER A 44 -3.82 2.96 -4.21
CA SER A 44 -3.07 2.10 -3.30
C SER A 44 -3.64 0.68 -3.26
N THR A 45 -2.75 -0.30 -3.22
CA THR A 45 -3.10 -1.71 -3.00
C THR A 45 -1.90 -2.46 -2.46
N ILE A 46 -2.06 -3.15 -1.33
CA ILE A 46 -1.00 -3.94 -0.71
C ILE A 46 -1.54 -5.34 -0.43
N PHE A 47 -0.91 -6.36 -1.01
CA PHE A 47 -1.26 -7.76 -0.79
C PHE A 47 -0.19 -8.45 0.05
N TYR A 48 -0.61 -9.19 1.05
CA TYR A 48 0.27 -9.91 1.97
C TYR A 48 0.01 -11.40 1.88
N ILE A 49 1.08 -12.19 1.80
CA ILE A 49 1.05 -13.63 2.07
C ILE A 49 1.83 -13.84 3.36
N LEU A 50 1.10 -14.12 4.44
CA LEU A 50 1.63 -14.27 5.77
C LEU A 50 2.40 -15.59 5.93
N PRO A 51 3.18 -15.80 7.02
CA PRO A 51 4.09 -16.94 7.12
C PRO A 51 3.45 -18.33 7.02
N ASP A 52 2.17 -18.46 7.35
CA ASP A 52 1.40 -19.69 7.25
C ASP A 52 0.57 -19.83 5.96
N GLY A 53 0.61 -18.82 5.08
CA GLY A 53 -0.18 -18.73 3.85
C GLY A 53 -1.48 -17.92 3.99
N THR A 54 -1.82 -17.39 5.15
CA THR A 54 -2.94 -16.46 5.33
C THR A 54 -2.79 -15.26 4.40
N ARG A 55 -3.88 -14.88 3.70
CA ARG A 55 -3.90 -13.80 2.70
C ARG A 55 -4.63 -12.58 3.24
N LEU A 56 -3.93 -11.45 3.25
CA LEU A 56 -4.48 -10.15 3.63
C LEU A 56 -4.32 -9.18 2.46
N LEU A 57 -5.38 -8.44 2.15
CA LEU A 57 -5.32 -7.31 1.23
C LEU A 57 -5.62 -6.02 1.99
N VAL A 58 -4.87 -4.97 1.72
CA VAL A 58 -5.15 -3.60 2.17
C VAL A 58 -5.36 -2.73 0.95
N ASP A 59 -6.56 -2.17 0.86
CA ASP A 59 -7.02 -1.30 -0.20
C ASP A 59 -7.10 -1.95 -1.60
N ALA A 60 -7.96 -1.40 -2.43
CA ALA A 60 -8.11 -1.68 -3.85
C ALA A 60 -8.54 -0.39 -4.53
N GLY A 61 -7.58 0.51 -4.72
CA GLY A 61 -7.81 1.84 -5.27
C GLY A 61 -8.26 1.80 -6.73
N ASP A 62 -9.20 2.69 -7.05
CA ASP A 62 -9.66 2.93 -8.42
C ASP A 62 -10.11 4.38 -8.57
N LEU A 63 -9.28 5.19 -9.19
CA LEU A 63 -9.53 6.62 -9.43
C LEU A 63 -10.65 6.90 -10.44
N GLY A 64 -11.20 5.86 -11.08
CA GLY A 64 -12.21 5.99 -12.11
C GLY A 64 -11.70 6.66 -13.39
N ASP A 65 -12.52 7.50 -14.01
CA ASP A 65 -12.21 8.19 -15.27
C ASP A 65 -11.08 9.23 -15.09
N PRO A 66 -9.89 9.01 -15.70
CA PRO A 66 -8.77 9.96 -15.57
C PRO A 66 -9.11 11.37 -16.10
N SER A 67 -10.02 11.50 -17.07
CA SER A 67 -10.37 12.79 -17.67
C SER A 67 -11.08 13.75 -16.69
N ARG A 68 -11.55 13.24 -15.56
CA ARG A 68 -12.23 14.02 -14.52
C ARG A 68 -11.32 14.59 -13.45
N TRP A 69 -10.05 14.20 -13.47
CA TRP A 69 -9.07 14.74 -12.55
C TRP A 69 -8.55 16.07 -13.10
N THR A 70 -8.51 17.08 -12.25
CA THR A 70 -8.02 18.43 -12.60
C THR A 70 -6.53 18.43 -12.95
N HIS A 71 -5.81 17.41 -12.51
CA HIS A 71 -4.41 17.20 -12.83
C HIS A 71 -4.32 16.26 -14.05
N LYS A 72 -3.84 16.77 -15.17
CA LYS A 72 -3.61 15.99 -16.40
C LYS A 72 -2.50 14.93 -16.27
N GLU A 73 -1.98 14.72 -15.08
CA GLU A 73 -0.69 14.09 -14.82
C GLU A 73 -0.82 12.86 -13.90
N ILE A 74 -1.94 12.16 -14.00
CA ILE A 74 -2.13 10.87 -13.36
C ILE A 74 -1.34 9.82 -14.14
N MET A 75 -0.76 8.87 -13.44
CA MET A 75 -0.11 7.72 -14.07
C MET A 75 -1.06 7.02 -15.04
N PRO A 76 -0.57 6.53 -16.19
CA PRO A 76 -1.37 5.62 -17.01
C PRO A 76 -1.73 4.36 -16.23
N ALA A 77 -2.83 3.71 -16.63
CA ALA A 77 -3.17 2.40 -16.09
C ALA A 77 -2.05 1.38 -16.34
N VAL A 78 -1.79 0.53 -15.37
CA VAL A 78 -0.72 -0.47 -15.38
C VAL A 78 -1.35 -1.87 -15.24
N PRO A 79 -0.94 -2.85 -16.08
CA PRO A 79 0.05 -2.79 -17.16
C PRO A 79 -0.45 -2.00 -18.38
N ASN A 80 -1.79 -1.86 -18.55
CA ASN A 80 -2.48 -1.13 -19.62
C ASN A 80 -3.92 -0.82 -19.22
N GLY A 81 -4.71 -0.24 -20.15
CA GLY A 81 -6.11 0.13 -19.94
C GLY A 81 -7.16 -0.93 -20.30
N ASP A 82 -6.75 -2.18 -20.61
CA ASP A 82 -7.67 -3.20 -21.13
C ASP A 82 -8.59 -3.80 -20.07
N LYS A 83 -8.20 -3.66 -18.80
CA LYS A 83 -8.96 -4.12 -17.63
C LYS A 83 -9.04 -3.03 -16.57
N THR A 84 -10.02 -3.18 -15.69
CA THR A 84 -10.14 -2.33 -14.51
C THR A 84 -8.99 -2.59 -13.52
N PRO A 85 -8.68 -1.63 -12.63
CA PRO A 85 -7.68 -1.84 -11.57
C PRO A 85 -7.96 -3.09 -10.74
N ALA A 86 -9.22 -3.36 -10.39
CA ALA A 86 -9.61 -4.55 -9.62
C ALA A 86 -9.31 -5.87 -10.36
N GLU A 87 -9.54 -5.93 -11.68
CA GLU A 87 -9.20 -7.11 -12.49
C GLU A 87 -7.68 -7.34 -12.58
N TRP A 88 -6.88 -6.26 -12.67
CA TRP A 88 -5.42 -6.37 -12.64
C TRP A 88 -4.91 -6.81 -11.26
N ILE A 89 -5.49 -6.29 -10.18
CA ILE A 89 -5.20 -6.71 -8.80
C ILE A 89 -5.56 -8.21 -8.64
N ALA A 90 -6.74 -8.63 -9.07
CA ALA A 90 -7.18 -10.02 -8.97
C ALA A 90 -6.23 -10.98 -9.72
N ARG A 91 -5.83 -10.63 -10.95
CA ARG A 91 -4.85 -11.39 -11.73
C ARG A 91 -3.49 -11.49 -11.03
N TYR A 92 -3.01 -10.40 -10.43
CA TYR A 92 -1.76 -10.38 -9.67
C TYR A 92 -1.85 -11.30 -8.46
N ILE A 93 -2.91 -11.18 -7.65
CA ILE A 93 -3.14 -12.02 -6.48
C ILE A 93 -3.24 -13.49 -6.89
N GLU A 94 -3.97 -13.82 -7.94
CA GLU A 94 -4.07 -15.18 -8.49
C GLU A 94 -2.68 -15.74 -8.83
N HIS A 95 -1.85 -14.98 -9.55
CA HIS A 95 -0.51 -15.40 -9.95
C HIS A 95 0.36 -15.78 -8.74
N PHE A 96 0.41 -14.91 -7.70
CA PHE A 96 1.25 -15.13 -6.53
C PHE A 96 0.63 -16.07 -5.49
N SER A 97 -0.68 -16.36 -5.58
CA SER A 97 -1.36 -17.33 -4.72
C SER A 97 -1.30 -18.78 -5.22
N LYS A 98 -0.93 -19.03 -6.47
CA LYS A 98 -0.85 -20.39 -7.07
C LYS A 98 -0.07 -21.41 -6.22
N PRO A 99 1.01 -21.05 -5.48
CA PRO A 99 1.73 -21.98 -4.64
C PRO A 99 0.99 -22.39 -3.35
N LEU A 100 -0.10 -21.70 -2.97
CA LEU A 100 -0.77 -21.89 -1.69
C LEU A 100 -1.80 -23.03 -1.72
N ASP A 101 -2.75 -22.94 -2.63
CA ASP A 101 -3.83 -23.91 -2.79
C ASP A 101 -4.57 -23.70 -4.12
N LYS A 102 -5.57 -24.58 -4.39
CA LYS A 102 -6.35 -24.53 -5.64
C LYS A 102 -7.40 -23.44 -5.65
N GLU A 103 -7.88 -23.00 -4.48
CA GLU A 103 -8.92 -21.98 -4.38
C GLU A 103 -8.33 -20.59 -4.11
N LEU A 104 -8.81 -19.63 -4.87
CA LEU A 104 -8.45 -18.24 -4.69
C LEU A 104 -9.45 -17.54 -3.78
N TYR A 105 -9.00 -17.07 -2.62
CA TYR A 105 -9.76 -16.26 -1.66
C TYR A 105 -8.84 -15.36 -0.88
N LEU A 106 -9.40 -14.38 -0.17
CA LEU A 106 -8.72 -13.57 0.82
C LEU A 106 -9.28 -13.88 2.21
N ASP A 107 -8.41 -14.22 3.17
CA ASP A 107 -8.80 -14.39 4.57
C ASP A 107 -9.27 -13.06 5.15
N TYR A 108 -8.56 -11.98 4.77
CA TYR A 108 -8.85 -10.62 5.16
C TYR A 108 -8.72 -9.67 3.99
N ALA A 109 -9.65 -8.73 3.90
CA ALA A 109 -9.46 -7.48 3.20
C ALA A 109 -9.68 -6.31 4.15
N MET A 110 -8.96 -5.21 3.96
CA MET A 110 -9.12 -4.00 4.75
C MET A 110 -9.20 -2.77 3.86
N ILE A 111 -10.12 -1.86 4.15
CA ILE A 111 -10.14 -0.51 3.61
C ILE A 111 -9.52 0.41 4.66
N SER A 112 -8.38 1.04 4.33
CA SER A 112 -7.68 1.91 5.26
C SER A 112 -8.50 3.16 5.59
N HIS A 113 -9.11 3.77 4.57
CA HIS A 113 -10.04 4.90 4.68
C HIS A 113 -10.88 5.03 3.38
N PHE A 114 -11.88 5.92 3.37
CA PHE A 114 -12.89 5.98 2.31
C PHE A 114 -12.61 7.04 1.23
N ASP A 115 -11.39 7.08 0.69
CA ASP A 115 -11.05 7.86 -0.50
C ASP A 115 -10.90 6.95 -1.75
N ALA A 116 -11.18 7.51 -2.92
CA ALA A 116 -11.35 6.73 -4.16
C ALA A 116 -10.10 5.92 -4.53
N ASP A 117 -8.93 6.45 -4.31
CA ASP A 117 -7.65 5.81 -4.55
C ASP A 117 -7.29 4.70 -3.54
N HIS A 118 -8.21 4.40 -2.60
CA HIS A 118 -8.12 3.30 -1.64
C HIS A 118 -9.25 2.27 -1.77
N TYR A 119 -10.47 2.66 -2.19
CA TYR A 119 -11.57 1.69 -2.29
C TYR A 119 -12.44 1.81 -3.54
N GLY A 120 -12.14 2.74 -4.44
CA GLY A 120 -12.80 2.91 -5.72
C GLY A 120 -13.60 4.19 -5.84
N LYS A 121 -14.00 4.56 -7.08
CA LYS A 121 -14.76 5.77 -7.42
C LYS A 121 -16.02 5.43 -8.20
N LEU A 122 -17.13 5.99 -7.78
CA LEU A 122 -18.40 5.81 -8.44
C LEU A 122 -18.61 6.88 -9.53
N ASP A 123 -18.19 6.57 -10.75
CA ASP A 123 -18.41 7.42 -11.93
C ASP A 123 -18.86 6.59 -13.15
N LYS A 124 -18.65 7.09 -14.37
CA LYS A 124 -19.07 6.41 -15.60
C LYS A 124 -18.31 5.11 -15.89
N THR A 125 -17.12 4.94 -15.30
CA THR A 125 -16.31 3.73 -15.46
C THR A 125 -16.73 2.59 -14.52
N ALA A 126 -17.52 2.90 -13.47
CA ALA A 126 -18.04 1.89 -12.56
C ALA A 126 -19.03 0.98 -13.29
N ILE A 127 -18.82 -0.34 -13.17
CA ILE A 127 -19.56 -1.35 -13.90
C ILE A 127 -20.96 -1.50 -13.30
N THR A 128 -22.01 -1.32 -14.12
CA THR A 128 -23.39 -1.54 -13.70
C THR A 128 -23.64 -3.03 -13.50
N VAL A 129 -24.26 -3.40 -12.37
CA VAL A 129 -24.65 -4.77 -12.05
C VAL A 129 -26.16 -4.88 -12.20
N GLU A 130 -26.61 -5.74 -13.10
CA GLU A 130 -28.03 -5.89 -13.38
C GLU A 130 -28.81 -6.34 -12.12
N GLY A 131 -29.93 -5.67 -11.86
CA GLY A 131 -30.77 -5.96 -10.71
C GLY A 131 -30.19 -5.61 -9.34
N LYS A 132 -29.05 -4.88 -9.26
CA LYS A 132 -28.44 -4.48 -8.01
C LYS A 132 -28.44 -2.96 -7.81
N PRO A 133 -28.57 -2.48 -6.56
CA PRO A 133 -28.51 -1.06 -6.22
C PRO A 133 -27.08 -0.51 -6.19
N TYR A 134 -26.06 -1.34 -6.47
CA TYR A 134 -24.65 -0.98 -6.46
C TYR A 134 -23.98 -1.26 -7.81
N LYS A 135 -22.81 -0.66 -8.00
CA LYS A 135 -21.91 -0.87 -9.12
C LYS A 135 -20.58 -1.41 -8.64
N TYR A 136 -19.82 -2.07 -9.55
CA TYR A 136 -18.47 -2.52 -9.26
C TYR A 136 -17.44 -1.43 -9.58
N THR A 137 -16.61 -1.11 -8.58
CA THR A 137 -15.44 -0.24 -8.66
C THR A 137 -14.50 -0.56 -7.48
N GLY A 138 -13.20 -0.51 -7.67
CA GLY A 138 -12.23 -0.75 -6.60
C GLY A 138 -12.54 -1.98 -5.75
N MET A 139 -12.68 -1.82 -4.43
CA MET A 139 -12.95 -2.89 -3.48
C MET A 139 -14.26 -3.65 -3.78
N THR A 140 -15.31 -2.95 -4.25
CA THR A 140 -16.59 -3.63 -4.58
C THR A 140 -16.45 -4.54 -5.80
N HIS A 141 -15.61 -4.16 -6.76
CA HIS A 141 -15.31 -5.01 -7.91
C HIS A 141 -14.41 -6.17 -7.50
N LEU A 142 -13.38 -5.92 -6.71
CA LEU A 142 -12.49 -6.97 -6.23
C LEU A 142 -13.23 -8.03 -5.41
N ALA A 143 -14.14 -7.63 -4.52
CA ALA A 143 -15.00 -8.54 -3.75
C ALA A 143 -15.93 -9.41 -4.61
N ASN A 144 -16.15 -9.02 -5.87
CA ASN A 144 -16.86 -9.87 -6.84
C ASN A 144 -15.93 -10.87 -7.54
N LEU A 145 -14.66 -10.51 -7.73
CA LEU A 145 -13.68 -11.34 -8.46
C LEU A 145 -13.01 -12.37 -7.55
N ILE A 146 -12.80 -12.03 -6.27
CA ILE A 146 -12.14 -12.89 -5.28
C ILE A 146 -13.02 -12.96 -4.03
N PRO A 147 -13.41 -14.13 -3.53
CA PRO A 147 -14.09 -14.28 -2.24
C PRO A 147 -13.27 -13.70 -1.10
N ILE A 148 -13.93 -12.95 -0.23
CA ILE A 148 -13.33 -12.35 0.97
C ILE A 148 -14.04 -12.95 2.19
N HIS A 149 -13.29 -13.51 3.15
CA HIS A 149 -13.88 -14.09 4.36
C HIS A 149 -14.18 -13.01 5.41
N THR A 150 -13.24 -12.10 5.66
CA THR A 150 -13.42 -10.99 6.60
C THR A 150 -13.04 -9.68 5.93
N LEU A 151 -13.97 -8.74 5.86
CA LEU A 151 -13.71 -7.38 5.38
C LEU A 151 -13.71 -6.42 6.58
N ILE A 152 -12.67 -5.60 6.66
CA ILE A 152 -12.41 -4.69 7.77
C ILE A 152 -12.41 -3.28 7.24
N ASP A 153 -13.09 -2.37 7.92
CA ASP A 153 -13.00 -0.94 7.67
C ASP A 153 -12.96 -0.14 8.97
N ARG A 154 -12.75 1.18 8.84
CA ARG A 154 -12.61 2.05 10.00
C ARG A 154 -13.90 2.34 10.76
N GLY A 155 -15.08 2.13 10.14
CA GLY A 155 -16.36 2.68 10.64
C GLY A 155 -17.45 1.69 10.96
N TYR A 156 -17.35 0.42 10.54
CA TYR A 156 -18.37 -0.61 10.77
C TYR A 156 -18.69 -0.77 12.27
N PRO A 157 -19.94 -1.01 12.69
CA PRO A 157 -21.17 -1.01 11.88
C PRO A 157 -21.84 0.36 11.78
N ASN A 158 -21.41 1.33 12.59
CA ASN A 158 -22.18 2.55 12.82
C ASN A 158 -21.88 3.67 11.84
N TYR A 159 -20.63 3.74 11.35
CA TYR A 159 -20.15 4.80 10.44
C TYR A 159 -20.48 6.21 10.96
N ASP A 160 -20.15 6.44 12.23
CA ASP A 160 -20.57 7.61 13.00
C ASP A 160 -19.41 8.57 13.38
N TYR A 161 -18.21 8.36 12.81
CA TYR A 161 -17.10 9.27 13.07
C TYR A 161 -16.90 10.26 11.90
N PRO A 162 -16.79 11.57 12.18
CA PRO A 162 -16.92 12.25 13.49
C PRO A 162 -18.36 12.31 14.01
N THR A 163 -19.34 12.26 13.14
CA THR A 163 -20.77 12.02 13.37
C THR A 163 -21.35 11.27 12.17
N ALA A 164 -22.46 10.54 12.37
CA ALA A 164 -23.12 9.83 11.27
C ALA A 164 -23.55 10.76 10.13
N GLU A 165 -23.96 11.99 10.44
CA GLU A 165 -24.32 13.01 9.43
C GLU A 165 -23.09 13.47 8.66
N ALA A 166 -22.01 13.85 9.35
CA ALA A 166 -20.76 14.29 8.72
C ALA A 166 -20.15 13.20 7.86
N PHE A 167 -20.17 11.95 8.33
CA PHE A 167 -19.71 10.79 7.57
C PHE A 167 -20.51 10.63 6.26
N ARG A 168 -21.84 10.60 6.34
CA ARG A 168 -22.72 10.46 5.17
C ARG A 168 -22.55 11.62 4.19
N LYS A 169 -22.45 12.86 4.71
CA LYS A 169 -22.23 14.05 3.86
C LYS A 169 -20.90 13.98 3.10
N ARG A 170 -19.84 13.49 3.74
CA ARG A 170 -18.49 13.40 3.14
C ARG A 170 -18.42 12.26 2.09
N ASN A 171 -18.90 11.08 2.43
CA ASN A 171 -18.68 9.87 1.65
C ASN A 171 -19.82 9.58 0.65
N GLY A 172 -21.03 10.11 0.91
CA GLY A 172 -22.14 10.20 -0.02
C GLY A 172 -22.47 8.91 -0.76
N LYS A 173 -22.72 9.03 -2.08
CA LYS A 173 -23.16 7.92 -2.94
C LYS A 173 -22.11 6.81 -3.06
N LEU A 174 -20.83 7.13 -3.00
CA LEU A 174 -19.76 6.13 -3.10
C LEU A 174 -19.81 5.18 -1.91
N PHE A 175 -19.98 5.71 -0.70
CA PHE A 175 -20.15 4.89 0.50
C PHE A 175 -21.43 4.04 0.43
N PHE A 176 -22.55 4.58 -0.01
CA PHE A 176 -23.79 3.80 -0.16
C PHE A 176 -23.62 2.65 -1.17
N ASN A 177 -22.88 2.88 -2.25
CA ASN A 177 -22.55 1.84 -3.22
C ASN A 177 -21.79 0.66 -2.56
N TYR A 178 -20.78 0.97 -1.74
CA TYR A 178 -20.05 -0.01 -0.95
C TYR A 178 -20.94 -0.71 0.09
N TYR A 179 -21.71 0.05 0.83
CA TYR A 179 -22.57 -0.45 1.91
C TYR A 179 -23.64 -1.43 1.41
N GLU A 180 -24.26 -1.15 0.27
CA GLU A 180 -25.26 -2.06 -0.32
C GLU A 180 -24.63 -3.39 -0.76
N LEU A 181 -23.42 -3.37 -1.33
CA LEU A 181 -22.68 -4.61 -1.62
C LEU A 181 -22.35 -5.37 -0.34
N VAL A 182 -21.85 -4.67 0.69
CA VAL A 182 -21.48 -5.30 1.97
C VAL A 182 -22.70 -6.01 2.58
N LYS A 183 -23.85 -5.35 2.67
CA LYS A 183 -25.09 -5.97 3.19
C LYS A 183 -25.45 -7.26 2.46
N GLU A 184 -25.35 -7.25 1.13
CA GLU A 184 -25.63 -8.45 0.35
C GLU A 184 -24.63 -9.57 0.65
N ARG A 185 -23.34 -9.22 0.80
CA ARG A 185 -22.28 -10.19 1.06
C ARG A 185 -22.32 -10.74 2.48
N GLU A 186 -22.68 -9.94 3.48
CA GLU A 186 -22.91 -10.41 4.85
C GLU A 186 -24.02 -11.47 4.89
N ALA A 187 -25.12 -11.25 4.14
CA ALA A 187 -26.19 -12.25 4.01
C ALA A 187 -25.73 -13.57 3.37
N LYS A 188 -24.54 -13.57 2.71
CA LYS A 188 -23.91 -14.72 2.08
C LYS A 188 -22.66 -15.23 2.82
N GLY A 189 -22.42 -14.74 4.03
CA GLY A 189 -21.35 -15.24 4.92
C GLY A 189 -20.08 -14.37 5.00
N LEU A 190 -20.01 -13.20 4.32
CA LEU A 190 -18.94 -12.25 4.55
C LEU A 190 -19.00 -11.78 6.01
N LYS A 191 -17.88 -11.86 6.73
CA LYS A 191 -17.74 -11.28 8.05
C LYS A 191 -17.27 -9.84 7.95
N MET A 192 -18.01 -8.90 8.56
CA MET A 192 -17.59 -7.52 8.67
C MET A 192 -17.04 -7.21 10.05
N GLU A 193 -15.95 -6.43 10.12
CA GLU A 193 -15.39 -5.95 11.38
C GLU A 193 -14.96 -4.48 11.26
N GLN A 194 -15.09 -3.75 12.37
CA GLN A 194 -14.41 -2.48 12.53
C GLN A 194 -12.92 -2.73 12.81
N PHE A 195 -12.05 -1.87 12.27
CA PHE A 195 -10.64 -1.86 12.64
C PHE A 195 -10.49 -1.53 14.13
N LYS A 196 -9.96 -2.46 14.91
CA LYS A 196 -9.89 -2.39 16.38
C LYS A 196 -8.54 -1.82 16.81
N VAL A 197 -8.47 -0.51 17.01
CA VAL A 197 -7.25 0.15 17.52
C VAL A 197 -6.85 -0.45 18.87
N GLY A 198 -5.55 -0.68 19.08
CA GLY A 198 -4.99 -1.31 20.26
C GLY A 198 -4.91 -2.85 20.18
N SER A 199 -5.68 -3.48 19.30
CA SER A 199 -5.66 -4.94 19.14
C SER A 199 -4.40 -5.43 18.41
N ASP A 200 -3.84 -6.51 18.91
CA ASP A 200 -2.80 -7.31 18.22
C ASP A 200 -3.30 -8.71 17.81
N LYS A 201 -4.63 -8.95 17.91
CA LYS A 201 -5.27 -10.23 17.64
C LYS A 201 -6.23 -10.20 16.43
N GLN A 202 -6.48 -9.03 15.85
CA GLN A 202 -7.47 -8.92 14.78
C GLN A 202 -7.05 -9.63 13.51
N PHE A 203 -5.78 -9.53 13.13
CA PHE A 203 -5.21 -10.19 11.96
C PHE A 203 -4.44 -11.46 12.36
N ALA A 204 -5.18 -12.46 12.85
CA ALA A 204 -4.59 -13.73 13.25
C ALA A 204 -4.25 -14.60 12.03
N LEU A 205 -3.18 -15.37 12.12
CA LEU A 205 -2.87 -16.43 11.17
C LEU A 205 -3.98 -17.49 11.16
N LYS A 206 -4.37 -17.96 9.99
CA LYS A 206 -5.55 -18.83 9.80
C LYS A 206 -5.22 -20.32 9.68
N SER A 207 -4.02 -20.62 9.15
CA SER A 207 -3.66 -22.01 8.85
C SER A 207 -2.83 -22.65 9.96
N ASP A 208 -1.80 -21.96 10.47
CA ASP A 208 -0.88 -22.53 11.47
C ASP A 208 -0.24 -21.44 12.34
N ALA A 209 -1.04 -20.78 13.16
CA ALA A 209 -0.56 -19.74 14.06
C ALA A 209 0.49 -20.23 15.07
N ALA A 210 0.39 -21.49 15.49
CA ALA A 210 1.30 -22.09 16.49
C ALA A 210 2.74 -22.23 15.94
N ALA A 211 2.92 -22.41 14.64
CA ALA A 211 4.24 -22.49 14.01
C ALA A 211 4.96 -21.13 13.93
N TYR A 212 4.21 -20.03 14.05
CA TYR A 212 4.75 -18.68 13.87
C TYR A 212 4.40 -17.72 15.01
N PRO A 213 4.77 -18.05 16.27
CA PRO A 213 4.36 -17.29 17.47
C PRO A 213 4.95 -15.87 17.51
N SER A 214 5.97 -15.60 16.71
CA SER A 214 6.59 -14.27 16.57
C SER A 214 5.91 -13.36 15.54
N PHE A 215 4.85 -13.85 14.84
CA PHE A 215 4.07 -13.03 13.92
C PHE A 215 3.00 -12.25 14.68
N ARG A 216 2.89 -10.95 14.37
CA ARG A 216 1.90 -10.07 14.98
C ARG A 216 1.59 -8.87 14.09
N ILE A 217 0.34 -8.42 14.08
CA ILE A 217 -0.06 -7.11 13.56
C ILE A 217 -0.69 -6.33 14.71
N GLN A 218 -0.04 -5.25 15.13
CA GLN A 218 -0.51 -4.32 16.14
C GLN A 218 -1.25 -3.16 15.47
N ASN A 219 -2.54 -3.02 15.74
CA ASN A 219 -3.34 -1.90 15.29
C ASN A 219 -3.01 -0.65 16.11
N VAL A 220 -2.54 0.42 15.46
CA VAL A 220 -1.94 1.58 16.14
C VAL A 220 -2.87 2.78 16.19
N ALA A 221 -3.52 3.13 15.08
CA ALA A 221 -4.44 4.26 15.04
C ALA A 221 -5.52 4.03 13.99
N GLY A 222 -6.64 4.74 14.14
CA GLY A 222 -7.74 4.70 13.18
C GLY A 222 -8.98 5.35 13.77
N ASN A 223 -9.82 5.88 12.91
CA ASN A 223 -11.13 6.43 13.27
C ASN A 223 -11.10 7.37 14.50
N GLY A 224 -10.07 8.21 14.60
CA GLY A 224 -9.90 9.19 15.68
C GLY A 224 -9.29 8.66 16.99
N ASN A 225 -8.94 7.38 17.06
CA ASN A 225 -8.30 6.77 18.21
C ASN A 225 -6.85 6.38 17.91
N ILE A 226 -6.05 6.32 18.97
CA ILE A 226 -4.66 5.86 18.93
C ILE A 226 -4.37 4.94 20.13
N TRP A 227 -3.62 3.87 19.89
CA TRP A 227 -3.05 3.01 20.90
C TRP A 227 -2.10 3.76 21.84
N THR A 228 -2.11 3.46 23.13
CA THR A 228 -1.27 4.14 24.14
C THR A 228 0.14 3.55 24.26
N GLY A 229 0.40 2.41 23.61
CA GLY A 229 1.63 1.62 23.78
C GLY A 229 1.51 0.55 24.88
N LYS A 230 0.33 0.39 25.50
CA LYS A 230 0.10 -0.58 26.60
C LYS A 230 -1.14 -1.43 26.33
N GLY A 231 -0.99 -2.75 26.36
CA GLY A 231 -2.10 -3.68 26.16
C GLY A 231 -2.99 -3.28 24.99
N ASN A 232 -4.30 -3.21 25.19
CA ASN A 232 -5.26 -2.72 24.20
C ASN A 232 -5.77 -1.30 24.50
N GLU A 233 -5.10 -0.55 25.39
CA GLU A 233 -5.54 0.78 25.77
C GLU A 233 -5.46 1.76 24.60
N THR A 234 -6.50 2.59 24.47
CA THR A 234 -6.58 3.62 23.43
C THR A 234 -6.93 4.97 24.03
N ARG A 235 -6.63 6.04 23.31
CA ARG A 235 -7.06 7.39 23.62
C ARG A 235 -7.42 8.12 22.32
N SER A 236 -8.15 9.24 22.45
CA SER A 236 -8.39 10.10 21.30
C SER A 236 -7.07 10.63 20.73
N VAL A 237 -6.96 10.67 19.40
CA VAL A 237 -5.88 11.39 18.70
C VAL A 237 -6.01 12.89 18.94
N ILE A 238 -7.25 13.40 18.97
CA ILE A 238 -7.56 14.81 19.21
C ILE A 238 -7.33 15.11 20.69
N GLY A 239 -6.34 15.95 20.94
CA GLY A 239 -6.00 16.37 22.33
C GLY A 239 -7.05 17.26 22.96
N PRO A 240 -7.06 17.37 24.29
CA PRO A 240 -8.09 18.10 25.05
C PRO A 240 -8.11 19.62 24.79
N LYS A 241 -7.08 20.17 24.16
CA LYS A 241 -6.99 21.60 23.79
C LYS A 241 -7.65 21.92 22.44
N ALA A 242 -8.14 20.91 21.71
CA ALA A 242 -8.81 21.15 20.45
C ALA A 242 -10.18 21.81 20.69
N PRO A 243 -10.65 22.67 19.77
CA PRO A 243 -11.98 23.27 19.86
C PRO A 243 -13.07 22.20 19.93
N GLN A 244 -14.19 22.55 20.57
CA GLN A 244 -15.38 21.70 20.53
C GLN A 244 -15.79 21.40 19.08
N GLY A 245 -16.07 20.14 18.79
CA GLY A 245 -16.40 19.68 17.44
C GLY A 245 -15.22 19.51 16.49
N ALA A 246 -13.95 19.66 16.99
CA ALA A 246 -12.78 19.31 16.20
C ALA A 246 -12.82 17.82 15.81
N ALA A 247 -12.58 17.55 14.52
CA ALA A 247 -12.60 16.20 13.97
C ALA A 247 -11.46 16.00 12.98
N LEU A 248 -11.06 14.75 12.75
CA LEU A 248 -10.15 14.40 11.68
C LEU A 248 -10.89 14.45 10.34
N ASN A 249 -10.13 14.72 9.28
CA ASN A 249 -10.60 14.49 7.91
C ASN A 249 -10.49 12.98 7.55
N GLU A 250 -10.90 12.60 6.34
CA GLU A 250 -10.91 11.20 5.92
C GLU A 250 -9.51 10.59 5.97
N ASN A 251 -8.51 11.22 5.35
CA ASN A 251 -7.12 10.76 5.33
C ASN A 251 -6.57 10.56 6.76
N SER A 252 -6.75 11.58 7.62
CA SER A 252 -6.28 11.50 9.01
C SER A 252 -7.03 10.47 9.87
N SER A 253 -8.13 9.91 9.35
CA SER A 253 -8.90 8.82 9.99
C SER A 253 -8.44 7.42 9.58
N SER A 254 -7.42 7.30 8.74
CA SER A 254 -6.88 6.03 8.22
C SER A 254 -6.53 5.03 9.32
N CYS A 255 -6.70 3.75 8.98
CA CYS A 255 -6.23 2.62 9.78
C CYS A 255 -4.71 2.49 9.69
N VAL A 256 -4.03 2.51 10.82
CA VAL A 256 -2.57 2.45 10.95
C VAL A 256 -2.19 1.19 11.68
N PHE A 257 -1.26 0.39 11.17
CA PHE A 257 -0.75 -0.76 11.88
C PHE A 257 0.77 -0.93 11.75
N ARG A 258 1.34 -1.70 12.70
CA ARG A 258 2.69 -2.24 12.68
C ARG A 258 2.61 -3.75 12.55
N LEU A 259 3.29 -4.32 11.56
CA LEU A 259 3.46 -5.76 11.41
C LEU A 259 4.85 -6.18 11.91
N GLU A 260 4.91 -7.29 12.61
CA GLU A 260 6.14 -7.89 13.11
C GLU A 260 6.19 -9.38 12.75
N TYR A 261 7.36 -9.86 12.36
CA TYR A 261 7.67 -11.27 12.17
C TYR A 261 9.12 -11.56 12.54
N GLY A 262 9.34 -12.25 13.64
CA GLY A 262 10.68 -12.39 14.24
C GLY A 262 11.29 -11.02 14.54
N ASN A 263 12.45 -10.74 13.95
CA ASN A 263 13.11 -9.44 14.08
C ASN A 263 12.64 -8.41 13.04
N PHE A 264 11.93 -8.84 12.02
CA PHE A 264 11.44 -7.93 10.96
C PHE A 264 10.23 -7.13 11.43
N SER A 265 10.19 -5.87 11.04
CA SER A 265 9.06 -4.98 11.30
C SER A 265 8.75 -4.07 10.13
N TYR A 266 7.45 -3.79 9.96
CA TYR A 266 6.91 -3.04 8.85
C TYR A 266 5.80 -2.09 9.33
N TYR A 267 5.75 -0.90 8.73
CA TYR A 267 4.77 0.14 9.02
C TYR A 267 3.86 0.40 7.83
N MET A 268 2.54 0.51 8.08
CA MET A 268 1.53 0.97 7.14
C MET A 268 0.63 2.01 7.84
N GLY A 269 0.56 3.21 7.30
CA GLY A 269 -0.17 4.32 7.90
C GLY A 269 -1.38 4.83 7.10
N GLY A 270 -1.64 4.28 5.90
CA GLY A 270 -2.63 4.85 4.99
C GLY A 270 -2.26 6.30 4.66
N ASP A 271 -3.22 7.22 4.75
CA ASP A 271 -3.02 8.60 4.35
C ASP A 271 -3.00 9.59 5.53
N ILE A 272 -2.57 9.11 6.73
CA ILE A 272 -2.49 10.02 7.88
C ILE A 272 -1.56 11.22 7.60
N SER A 273 -2.04 12.41 7.94
CA SER A 273 -1.29 13.65 7.77
C SER A 273 -0.34 13.91 8.95
N GLY A 274 0.79 14.56 8.65
CA GLY A 274 1.79 15.00 9.63
C GLY A 274 1.95 16.52 9.70
N PHE A 275 1.13 17.25 8.96
CA PHE A 275 1.16 18.71 8.91
C PHE A 275 -0.24 19.28 8.94
N TYR A 276 -0.35 20.48 9.46
CA TYR A 276 -1.59 21.22 9.52
C TYR A 276 -1.40 22.68 9.09
N SER A 277 -2.50 23.34 8.75
CA SER A 277 -2.46 24.76 8.40
C SER A 277 -2.37 25.63 9.66
N LYS A 278 -1.25 26.32 9.85
CA LYS A 278 -1.10 27.29 10.93
C LYS A 278 -2.16 28.41 10.86
N LYS A 279 -2.54 28.83 9.65
CA LYS A 279 -3.61 29.85 9.44
C LYS A 279 -4.97 29.35 9.94
N LYS A 280 -5.29 28.06 9.75
CA LYS A 280 -6.54 27.45 10.20
C LYS A 280 -6.47 26.93 11.63
N ASN A 281 -5.27 26.91 12.23
CA ASN A 281 -5.00 26.38 13.57
C ASN A 281 -5.60 24.99 13.84
N ASN A 282 -5.59 24.12 12.82
CA ASN A 282 -6.14 22.77 12.86
C ASN A 282 -5.08 21.70 13.16
N TYR A 283 -4.29 21.94 14.23
CA TYR A 283 -3.15 21.10 14.64
C TYR A 283 -3.52 19.64 14.95
N TRP A 284 -4.78 19.37 15.25
CA TRP A 284 -5.27 17.98 15.48
C TRP A 284 -5.28 17.11 14.24
N LEU A 285 -5.10 17.67 13.04
CA LEU A 285 -4.93 16.89 11.81
C LEU A 285 -3.54 16.25 11.69
N ASP A 286 -2.56 16.64 12.49
CA ASP A 286 -1.28 15.96 12.61
C ASP A 286 -1.44 14.67 13.44
N VAL A 287 -1.70 13.55 12.77
CA VAL A 287 -1.79 12.23 13.37
C VAL A 287 -0.42 11.55 13.44
N GLN A 288 0.51 11.90 12.56
CA GLN A 288 1.84 11.30 12.52
C GLN A 288 2.65 11.57 13.80
N THR A 289 2.57 12.78 14.36
CA THR A 289 3.28 13.10 15.62
C THR A 289 2.82 12.25 16.80
N PRO A 290 1.52 12.06 17.10
CA PRO A 290 1.12 11.10 18.15
C PRO A 290 1.47 9.66 17.80
N VAL A 291 1.37 9.21 16.54
CA VAL A 291 1.78 7.85 16.12
C VAL A 291 3.26 7.62 16.35
N SER A 292 4.12 8.61 16.08
CA SER A 292 5.56 8.51 16.28
C SER A 292 5.96 8.13 17.72
N LYS A 293 5.10 8.41 18.71
CA LYS A 293 5.39 8.14 20.12
C LYS A 293 5.19 6.67 20.52
N VAL A 294 4.52 5.88 19.68
CA VAL A 294 4.15 4.49 20.01
C VAL A 294 4.55 3.48 18.94
N ILE A 295 4.94 3.94 17.75
CA ILE A 295 5.18 3.04 16.62
C ILE A 295 6.53 2.32 16.70
N GLY A 296 7.58 2.95 17.23
CA GLY A 296 8.92 2.43 17.29
C GLY A 296 9.62 2.30 15.91
N THR A 297 10.84 1.76 15.92
CA THR A 297 11.63 1.54 14.68
C THR A 297 11.07 0.41 13.85
N VAL A 298 11.19 0.55 12.51
CA VAL A 298 10.79 -0.49 11.55
C VAL A 298 11.88 -0.72 10.50
N ASP A 299 11.89 -1.91 9.90
CA ASP A 299 12.80 -2.19 8.79
C ASP A 299 12.35 -1.56 7.49
N VAL A 300 11.05 -1.64 7.20
CA VAL A 300 10.42 -1.06 6.01
C VAL A 300 9.19 -0.26 6.41
N ALA A 301 9.03 0.93 5.82
CA ALA A 301 7.85 1.76 6.00
C ALA A 301 7.17 2.03 4.65
N VAL A 302 5.84 2.15 4.65
CA VAL A 302 5.09 2.78 3.56
C VAL A 302 5.03 4.27 3.83
N ALA A 303 5.25 5.08 2.81
CA ALA A 303 5.03 6.51 2.93
C ALA A 303 3.54 6.80 3.03
N ASP A 304 3.12 7.46 4.09
CA ASP A 304 1.75 7.91 4.26
C ASP A 304 1.36 8.85 3.13
N HIS A 305 0.08 8.86 2.77
CA HIS A 305 -0.49 9.75 1.76
C HIS A 305 0.38 9.83 0.51
N HIS A 306 0.82 8.65 0.01
CA HIS A 306 1.63 8.48 -1.21
C HIS A 306 2.94 9.29 -1.23
N GLY A 307 3.40 9.77 -0.09
CA GLY A 307 4.51 10.72 -0.01
C GLY A 307 4.13 12.17 -0.39
N TYR A 308 2.84 12.53 -0.34
CA TYR A 308 2.41 13.90 -0.60
C TYR A 308 2.98 14.90 0.42
N ARG A 309 2.86 16.20 0.15
CA ARG A 309 3.51 17.28 0.92
C ARG A 309 3.21 17.31 2.40
N ASP A 310 2.03 16.81 2.80
CA ASP A 310 1.52 16.83 4.18
C ASP A 310 1.85 15.58 4.98
N SER A 311 2.68 14.69 4.45
CA SER A 311 3.04 13.41 5.04
C SER A 311 4.51 13.29 5.40
N MET A 312 4.86 12.21 6.09
CA MET A 312 6.23 11.85 6.51
C MET A 312 6.93 13.00 7.23
N ASN A 313 6.33 13.49 8.33
CA ASN A 313 6.94 14.54 9.14
C ASN A 313 8.21 14.05 9.86
N ASP A 314 9.05 14.99 10.33
CA ASP A 314 10.34 14.66 10.96
C ASP A 314 10.18 13.76 12.19
N ALA A 315 9.08 13.90 12.96
CA ALA A 315 8.85 13.10 14.15
C ALA A 315 8.59 11.64 13.80
N LEU A 316 7.72 11.38 12.80
CA LEU A 316 7.43 10.02 12.33
C LEU A 316 8.65 9.39 11.68
N LEU A 317 9.32 10.09 10.76
CA LEU A 317 10.52 9.57 10.09
C LEU A 317 11.62 9.19 11.09
N LYS A 318 11.84 10.04 12.10
CA LYS A 318 12.82 9.76 13.17
C LYS A 318 12.43 8.52 14.00
N ALA A 319 11.15 8.38 14.33
CA ALA A 319 10.66 7.23 15.11
C ALA A 319 10.74 5.92 14.31
N LEU A 320 10.28 5.95 13.06
CA LEU A 320 10.34 4.78 12.15
C LEU A 320 11.79 4.38 11.86
N ASN A 321 12.69 5.37 11.67
CA ASN A 321 14.09 5.14 11.33
C ASN A 321 14.27 3.97 10.33
N ALA A 322 13.43 3.92 9.29
CA ALA A 322 13.32 2.81 8.36
C ALA A 322 14.57 2.65 7.50
N ASN A 323 14.98 1.39 7.20
CA ASN A 323 16.03 1.11 6.21
C ASN A 323 15.56 1.39 4.79
N ALA A 324 14.27 1.14 4.52
CA ALA A 324 13.66 1.34 3.22
C ALA A 324 12.26 1.94 3.36
N ILE A 325 11.88 2.76 2.37
CA ILE A 325 10.53 3.35 2.26
C ILE A 325 9.92 2.94 0.92
N VAL A 326 8.68 2.44 0.95
CA VAL A 326 7.89 2.19 -0.24
C VAL A 326 6.93 3.36 -0.46
N LEU A 327 6.85 3.83 -1.72
CA LEU A 327 5.99 4.93 -2.14
C LEU A 327 4.84 4.38 -3.00
N PRO A 328 3.58 4.39 -2.57
CA PRO A 328 2.43 4.01 -3.40
C PRO A 328 2.03 5.17 -4.33
N VAL A 329 2.70 5.32 -5.47
CA VAL A 329 2.56 6.48 -6.38
C VAL A 329 1.47 6.26 -7.42
N TRP A 330 0.66 7.28 -7.68
CA TRP A 330 -0.30 7.31 -8.80
C TRP A 330 -0.45 8.69 -9.45
N ASP A 331 0.18 9.74 -8.90
CA ASP A 331 0.08 11.14 -9.34
C ASP A 331 1.46 11.77 -9.50
N LEU A 332 1.54 12.86 -10.29
CA LEU A 332 2.76 13.65 -10.49
C LEU A 332 3.34 14.22 -9.19
N TYR A 333 2.51 14.48 -8.19
CA TYR A 333 2.94 15.04 -6.91
C TYR A 333 3.32 13.98 -5.87
N HIS A 334 3.41 12.73 -6.28
CA HIS A 334 3.79 11.59 -5.45
C HIS A 334 5.14 11.00 -5.89
N PRO A 335 6.20 11.09 -5.05
CA PRO A 335 6.30 11.86 -3.83
C PRO A 335 6.52 13.36 -4.10
N HIS A 336 6.07 14.20 -3.18
CA HIS A 336 6.33 15.64 -3.27
C HIS A 336 7.80 15.94 -2.93
N PRO A 337 8.47 16.92 -3.58
CA PRO A 337 9.88 17.25 -3.32
C PRO A 337 10.17 17.54 -1.84
N SER A 338 9.26 18.21 -1.12
CA SER A 338 9.46 18.47 0.32
C SER A 338 9.45 17.19 1.16
N THR A 339 8.71 16.17 0.75
CA THR A 339 8.70 14.85 1.39
C THR A 339 10.00 14.12 1.13
N MET A 340 10.50 14.12 -0.11
CA MET A 340 11.80 13.55 -0.42
C MET A 340 12.95 14.24 0.32
N LYS A 341 12.89 15.58 0.48
CA LYS A 341 13.87 16.31 1.30
C LYS A 341 13.90 15.81 2.76
N ARG A 342 12.73 15.55 3.36
CA ARG A 342 12.65 14.99 4.72
C ARG A 342 13.19 13.56 4.79
N ILE A 343 12.83 12.71 3.83
CA ILE A 343 13.29 11.32 3.74
C ILE A 343 14.82 11.28 3.60
N ASN A 344 15.40 12.04 2.68
CA ASN A 344 16.84 12.09 2.45
C ASN A 344 17.59 12.64 3.67
N LYS A 345 17.04 13.65 4.37
CA LYS A 345 17.60 14.21 5.61
C LYS A 345 17.70 13.18 6.73
N GLN A 346 16.81 12.17 6.77
CA GLN A 346 16.86 11.07 7.74
C GLN A 346 17.85 9.95 7.34
N GLY A 347 18.55 10.10 6.21
CA GLY A 347 19.55 9.14 5.77
C GLY A 347 18.97 7.86 5.17
N VAL A 348 17.70 7.85 4.75
CA VAL A 348 17.10 6.73 4.03
C VAL A 348 17.72 6.65 2.64
N THR A 349 18.33 5.50 2.30
CA THR A 349 19.06 5.29 1.04
C THR A 349 18.32 4.37 0.08
N GLU A 350 17.20 3.80 0.48
CA GLU A 350 16.42 2.82 -0.30
C GLU A 350 14.95 3.24 -0.35
N VAL A 351 14.55 3.86 -1.46
CA VAL A 351 13.18 4.32 -1.70
C VAL A 351 12.61 3.60 -2.93
N PHE A 352 11.53 2.86 -2.75
CA PHE A 352 10.95 1.97 -3.75
C PHE A 352 9.57 2.48 -4.18
N PRO A 353 9.44 3.11 -5.35
CA PRO A 353 8.13 3.57 -5.83
C PRO A 353 7.33 2.43 -6.49
N ALA A 354 6.11 2.18 -5.98
CA ALA A 354 5.10 1.38 -6.66
C ALA A 354 4.37 2.26 -7.69
N GLY A 355 5.09 2.56 -8.77
CA GLY A 355 4.73 3.55 -9.77
C GLY A 355 5.55 4.84 -9.66
N MET A 356 5.80 5.49 -10.79
CA MET A 356 6.47 6.80 -10.87
C MET A 356 6.22 7.43 -12.24
N THR A 357 5.84 8.70 -12.26
CA THR A 357 5.78 9.45 -13.51
C THR A 357 7.19 9.89 -13.92
N ALA A 358 7.49 9.82 -15.22
CA ALA A 358 8.81 10.26 -15.73
C ALA A 358 9.06 11.74 -15.41
N GLU A 359 8.01 12.57 -15.47
CA GLU A 359 8.08 14.00 -15.17
C GLU A 359 8.45 14.26 -13.69
N ASN A 360 7.81 13.55 -12.74
CA ASN A 360 8.17 13.72 -11.34
C ASN A 360 9.57 13.22 -11.02
N LEU A 361 9.99 12.10 -11.61
CA LEU A 361 11.37 11.60 -11.46
C LEU A 361 12.38 12.61 -11.99
N ALA A 362 12.17 13.19 -13.18
CA ALA A 362 13.03 14.23 -13.73
C ALA A 362 13.12 15.44 -12.79
N LYS A 363 11.97 15.94 -12.30
CA LYS A 363 11.90 17.05 -11.36
C LYS A 363 12.64 16.78 -10.03
N LEU A 364 12.55 15.56 -9.51
CA LEU A 364 13.29 15.16 -8.30
C LEU A 364 14.81 15.05 -8.59
N THR A 365 15.18 14.55 -9.76
CA THR A 365 16.58 14.45 -10.22
C THR A 365 17.21 15.84 -10.34
N ASP A 366 16.54 16.77 -11.01
CA ASP A 366 17.00 18.16 -11.16
C ASP A 366 17.21 18.88 -9.82
N GLN A 367 16.48 18.45 -8.77
CA GLN A 367 16.61 18.98 -7.41
C GLN A 367 17.62 18.19 -6.54
N GLY A 368 18.30 17.17 -7.08
CA GLY A 368 19.20 16.30 -6.31
C GLY A 368 18.50 15.47 -5.24
N LEU A 369 17.25 15.07 -5.48
CA LEU A 369 16.41 14.35 -4.50
C LEU A 369 16.15 12.89 -4.88
N ALA A 370 16.68 12.43 -6.02
CA ALA A 370 16.36 11.11 -6.57
C ALA A 370 17.38 10.01 -6.23
N ASP A 371 18.52 10.28 -5.60
CA ASP A 371 19.63 9.32 -5.40
C ASP A 371 19.20 8.05 -4.65
N ALA A 372 18.26 8.18 -3.72
CA ALA A 372 17.71 7.05 -2.97
C ALA A 372 16.63 6.27 -3.75
N ILE A 373 16.10 6.81 -4.86
CA ILE A 373 14.97 6.23 -5.58
C ILE A 373 15.45 5.06 -6.44
N ARG A 374 14.79 3.92 -6.29
CA ARG A 374 15.03 2.69 -7.07
C ARG A 374 14.04 2.65 -8.26
N PRO A 375 14.24 1.73 -9.24
CA PRO A 375 13.29 1.56 -10.34
C PRO A 375 11.86 1.39 -9.85
N ALA A 376 10.88 1.94 -10.57
CA ALA A 376 9.46 1.80 -10.28
C ALA A 376 8.91 0.47 -10.82
N GLY A 377 7.87 -0.05 -10.18
CA GLY A 377 7.19 -1.30 -10.57
C GLY A 377 6.36 -1.85 -9.42
N HIS A 378 5.94 -3.12 -9.50
CA HIS A 378 5.39 -3.77 -8.30
C HIS A 378 6.53 -4.01 -7.31
N ILE A 379 6.34 -3.65 -6.04
CA ILE A 379 7.38 -3.81 -5.00
C ILE A 379 7.05 -5.02 -4.13
N VAL A 380 7.99 -5.93 -3.98
CA VAL A 380 7.82 -7.10 -3.10
C VAL A 380 8.88 -7.08 -2.01
N VAL A 381 8.42 -6.95 -0.76
CA VAL A 381 9.27 -7.14 0.42
C VAL A 381 9.14 -8.59 0.84
N ARG A 382 10.19 -9.40 0.63
CA ARG A 382 10.23 -10.81 1.02
C ARG A 382 11.06 -10.99 2.28
N VAL A 383 10.42 -11.49 3.33
CA VAL A 383 11.03 -11.76 4.64
C VAL A 383 11.31 -13.25 4.78
N LEU A 384 12.53 -13.57 5.10
CA LEU A 384 13.09 -14.94 5.10
C LEU A 384 13.55 -15.34 6.51
N ASN A 385 13.82 -16.63 6.66
CA ASN A 385 14.46 -17.20 7.86
C ASN A 385 13.76 -16.83 9.18
N GLY A 386 12.42 -16.88 9.21
CA GLY A 386 11.65 -16.55 10.41
C GLY A 386 11.82 -15.10 10.87
N GLY A 387 11.88 -14.17 9.92
CA GLY A 387 12.01 -12.75 10.22
C GLY A 387 13.44 -12.24 10.47
N LYS A 388 14.47 -13.04 10.22
CA LYS A 388 15.85 -12.61 10.47
C LYS A 388 16.47 -11.80 9.34
N LYS A 389 16.01 -12.03 8.11
CA LYS A 389 16.51 -11.37 6.89
C LYS A 389 15.36 -11.02 5.97
N TYR A 390 15.54 -9.98 5.18
CA TYR A 390 14.59 -9.62 4.12
C TYR A 390 15.30 -9.07 2.89
N GLN A 391 14.62 -9.11 1.75
CA GLN A 391 15.08 -8.56 0.49
C GLN A 391 13.90 -7.89 -0.23
N ILE A 392 14.17 -6.81 -0.95
CA ILE A 392 13.15 -6.06 -1.68
C ILE A 392 13.39 -6.26 -3.17
N PHE A 393 12.33 -6.62 -3.87
CA PHE A 393 12.32 -6.84 -5.32
C PHE A 393 11.41 -5.81 -5.98
N VAL A 394 11.82 -5.38 -7.17
CA VAL A 394 10.96 -4.63 -8.07
C VAL A 394 10.63 -5.53 -9.25
N LEU A 395 9.35 -5.73 -9.49
CA LEU A 395 8.85 -6.54 -10.60
C LEU A 395 8.34 -5.60 -11.69
N ASN A 396 8.53 -6.00 -12.93
CA ASN A 396 8.03 -5.26 -14.09
C ASN A 396 6.49 -5.19 -14.05
N ASP A 397 5.96 -3.98 -13.87
CA ASP A 397 4.52 -3.73 -13.80
C ASP A 397 3.87 -3.56 -15.19
N ARG A 398 4.68 -3.58 -16.25
CA ARG A 398 4.23 -3.54 -17.66
C ARG A 398 4.17 -4.93 -18.29
N SER A 399 4.68 -5.96 -17.61
CA SER A 399 4.71 -7.34 -18.08
C SER A 399 3.79 -8.22 -17.23
N LEU A 400 3.09 -9.15 -17.88
CA LEU A 400 2.24 -10.14 -17.22
C LEU A 400 3.02 -11.33 -16.65
N ASP A 401 4.33 -11.38 -16.93
CA ASP A 401 5.26 -12.38 -16.40
C ASP A 401 5.88 -11.94 -15.07
N TYR A 402 5.71 -10.67 -14.68
CA TYR A 402 6.19 -10.09 -13.42
C TYR A 402 7.67 -10.37 -13.17
N GLU A 403 8.51 -10.26 -14.20
CA GLU A 403 9.95 -10.48 -14.10
C GLU A 403 10.62 -9.47 -13.17
N ILE A 404 11.66 -9.92 -12.47
CA ILE A 404 12.45 -9.07 -11.58
C ILE A 404 13.31 -8.10 -12.42
N ILE A 405 13.05 -6.81 -12.31
CA ILE A 405 13.85 -5.75 -12.92
C ILE A 405 14.88 -5.14 -11.95
N TYR A 406 14.66 -5.29 -10.64
CA TYR A 406 15.62 -4.88 -9.62
C TYR A 406 15.48 -5.75 -8.37
N LYS A 407 16.59 -5.95 -7.67
CA LYS A 407 16.63 -6.55 -6.34
C LYS A 407 17.61 -5.80 -5.45
N SER A 408 17.22 -5.49 -4.24
CA SER A 408 18.09 -4.90 -3.23
C SER A 408 19.17 -5.89 -2.75
N LYS A 409 20.13 -5.43 -1.97
CA LYS A 409 20.91 -6.31 -1.08
C LYS A 409 19.96 -7.06 -0.12
N VAL A 410 20.46 -8.16 0.45
CA VAL A 410 19.78 -8.81 1.56
C VAL A 410 20.06 -8.03 2.83
N PHE A 411 19.00 -7.57 3.50
CA PHE A 411 19.08 -6.88 4.77
C PHE A 411 18.99 -7.87 5.93
N THR A 412 19.66 -7.56 7.03
CA THR A 412 19.41 -8.18 8.33
C THR A 412 18.34 -7.36 9.05
N ALA A 413 17.27 -8.00 9.49
CA ALA A 413 16.24 -7.35 10.28
C ALA A 413 16.77 -6.98 11.66
N ARG A 414 16.39 -5.78 12.14
CA ARG A 414 17.04 -5.16 13.32
C ARG A 414 16.52 -5.64 14.67
N GLY A 415 15.30 -6.18 14.67
CA GLY A 415 14.58 -6.46 15.91
C GLY A 415 14.04 -5.20 16.59
N ASN A 416 13.18 -5.41 17.56
CA ASN A 416 12.74 -4.32 18.45
C ASN A 416 13.90 -4.03 19.43
N LYS A 417 14.54 -2.88 19.29
CA LYS A 417 15.44 -2.33 20.30
C LYS A 417 14.68 -1.38 21.21
#